data_48a8374ddf1346cac91027f73fe32ad1
#
_entry.id   48a8374ddf1346cac91027f73fe32ad1
#
_cell.length_a   1.000
_cell.length_b   1.000
_cell.length_c   1.000
_cell.angle_alpha   90.00
_cell.angle_beta   90.00
_cell.angle_gamma   90.00
#
_symmetry.space_group_name_H-M   'P 1'
#
loop_
_entity.id
_entity.type
_entity.pdbx_description
1 polymer ?
#
loop_
_entity_poly.entity_id
_entity_poly.type
_entity_poly.pdbx_seq_one_letter_code
_entity_poly.pdbx_strand_id
1 'polypeptide(L)'
;VRDRIDEAFMLPNVPASGIQRIRGIEGQSGRLTGEAEWKRTIITDGGLVITPLLAFQADADYFNASSASLQAIDDMAAARGLTADTRSSFARFMATAGLELRWPVLFTGPGSSHIVEPTAQLFVRPNETYVGGLAVPNEDAQSFVFDATTLFERDKFSGYDRIEGGTRANVGLRYSGSYGNGWTTNALFGQSYQVGGVNSFAQPDFVNAGADSGLETARSDNVGLAGFSTPGGFSASLGGRFDEQTLAMRRSEGKAAYSGLPVSVSARYTFIQAQPSYGVPEDLQELSFGRSARLAENWRIFGSGTYDLEKNFFTGDGFGFAYDDECFSYTMTLSQSRNRDTRELTQSIGFNISFRTLGDFGSTTGSFAQ
;
A
#
# COMPACT_ATOMS: atom_id res chain seq x y z
N VAL A 1 -22.96 6.04 -6.02
CA VAL A 1 -24.03 5.95 -5.02
C VAL A 1 -23.72 4.82 -4.06
N ARG A 2 -23.74 5.11 -2.77
CA ARG A 2 -23.58 4.12 -1.71
C ARG A 2 -24.86 4.09 -0.87
N ASP A 3 -25.41 2.90 -0.65
CA ASP A 3 -26.73 2.70 -0.05
C ASP A 3 -26.70 2.49 1.47
N ARG A 4 -25.51 2.47 2.10
CA ARG A 4 -25.35 2.31 3.55
C ARG A 4 -23.97 2.74 4.02
N ILE A 5 -23.87 3.07 5.32
CA ILE A 5 -22.60 3.21 6.03
C ILE A 5 -21.95 1.82 6.10
N ASP A 6 -20.65 1.74 5.85
CA ASP A 6 -19.90 0.49 6.01
C ASP A 6 -19.62 0.25 7.51
N GLU A 7 -20.51 -0.50 8.15
CA GLU A 7 -20.46 -0.83 9.59
C GLU A 7 -19.26 -1.70 9.96
N ALA A 8 -18.61 -2.36 9.00
CA ALA A 8 -17.45 -3.21 9.28
C ALA A 8 -16.26 -2.42 9.88
N PHE A 9 -16.32 -1.12 9.81
CA PHE A 9 -15.31 -0.20 10.39
C PHE A 9 -15.81 0.65 11.54
N MET A 10 -17.09 0.60 11.87
CA MET A 10 -17.60 1.03 13.17
C MET A 10 -17.29 -0.08 14.18
N LEU A 11 -16.06 -0.09 14.71
CA LEU A 11 -15.65 -1.07 15.72
C LEU A 11 -16.53 -0.87 16.98
N PRO A 12 -17.54 -1.72 17.24
CA PRO A 12 -18.49 -1.49 18.34
C PRO A 12 -17.86 -1.62 19.72
N ASN A 13 -16.61 -2.10 19.83
CA ASN A 13 -15.93 -2.40 21.07
C ASN A 13 -14.50 -1.87 21.11
N VAL A 14 -14.23 -0.71 20.49
CA VAL A 14 -12.94 -0.07 20.68
C VAL A 14 -12.84 0.34 22.15
N PRO A 15 -11.76 -0.04 22.89
CA PRO A 15 -11.52 0.47 24.21
C PRO A 15 -11.65 2.00 24.22
N ALA A 16 -12.01 2.60 25.37
CA ALA A 16 -12.25 4.05 25.50
C ALA A 16 -11.10 4.94 24.97
N SER A 17 -9.94 4.36 24.66
CA SER A 17 -8.79 4.98 24.00
C SER A 17 -8.76 4.78 22.46
N GLY A 18 -9.66 3.98 21.90
CA GLY A 18 -9.69 3.70 20.46
C GLY A 18 -10.49 4.75 19.69
N ILE A 19 -9.95 5.18 18.57
CA ILE A 19 -10.61 6.13 17.68
C ILE A 19 -11.57 5.35 16.78
N GLN A 20 -12.87 5.70 16.83
CA GLN A 20 -13.84 5.15 15.88
C GLN A 20 -13.46 5.52 14.45
N ARG A 21 -13.64 4.59 13.51
CA ARG A 21 -13.34 4.74 12.09
C ARG A 21 -14.58 4.48 11.27
N ILE A 22 -14.85 5.35 10.30
CA ILE A 22 -15.91 5.18 9.31
C ILE A 22 -15.28 5.03 7.94
N ARG A 23 -15.45 3.86 7.33
CA ARG A 23 -14.83 3.56 6.02
C ARG A 23 -15.66 4.04 4.84
N GLY A 24 -16.95 4.05 4.97
CA GLY A 24 -17.83 4.43 3.88
C GLY A 24 -19.01 5.19 4.40
N ILE A 25 -19.51 6.11 3.61
CA ILE A 25 -20.61 7.02 3.98
C ILE A 25 -21.74 6.80 2.98
N GLU A 26 -22.95 6.53 3.51
CA GLU A 26 -24.14 6.40 2.66
C GLU A 26 -24.46 7.74 2.01
N GLY A 27 -24.68 7.75 0.70
CA GLY A 27 -25.01 8.96 -0.04
C GLY A 27 -24.64 8.89 -1.52
N GLN A 28 -24.66 10.05 -2.13
CA GLN A 28 -24.27 10.26 -3.51
C GLN A 28 -23.04 11.17 -3.55
N SER A 29 -22.04 10.78 -4.31
CA SER A 29 -20.86 11.60 -4.53
C SER A 29 -20.51 11.66 -5.99
N GLY A 30 -19.87 12.75 -6.40
CA GLY A 30 -19.30 12.94 -7.72
C GLY A 30 -18.07 13.82 -7.60
N ARG A 31 -17.01 13.48 -8.35
CA ARG A 31 -15.76 14.21 -8.39
C ARG A 31 -15.32 14.45 -9.84
N LEU A 32 -14.80 15.62 -10.07
CA LEU A 32 -14.06 15.95 -11.28
C LEU A 32 -12.64 16.36 -10.85
N THR A 33 -11.63 15.62 -11.32
CA THR A 33 -10.22 15.91 -11.04
C THR A 33 -9.49 16.27 -12.32
N GLY A 34 -8.66 17.29 -12.26
CA GLY A 34 -7.73 17.69 -13.31
C GLY A 34 -6.31 17.75 -12.75
N GLU A 35 -5.37 17.19 -13.49
CA GLU A 35 -3.95 17.15 -13.11
C GLU A 35 -3.07 17.63 -14.26
N ALA A 36 -2.00 18.35 -13.91
CA ALA A 36 -0.95 18.73 -14.84
C ALA A 36 0.42 18.62 -14.17
N GLU A 37 1.38 18.03 -14.86
CA GLU A 37 2.75 17.91 -14.39
C GLU A 37 3.74 18.34 -15.46
N TRP A 38 4.73 19.13 -15.05
CA TRP A 38 5.92 19.40 -15.81
C TRP A 38 7.15 19.00 -15.03
N LYS A 39 8.05 18.25 -15.68
CA LYS A 39 9.35 17.88 -15.12
C LYS A 39 10.43 17.89 -16.21
N ARG A 40 11.67 18.16 -15.81
CA ARG A 40 12.81 18.16 -16.71
C ARG A 40 14.01 17.50 -16.02
N THR A 41 14.61 16.51 -16.67
CA THR A 41 15.83 15.90 -16.18
C THR A 41 17.05 16.60 -16.77
N ILE A 42 17.98 16.99 -15.89
CA ILE A 42 19.27 17.62 -16.22
C ILE A 42 20.34 16.70 -15.63
N ILE A 43 21.33 16.33 -16.44
CA ILE A 43 22.45 15.50 -16.02
C ILE A 43 23.70 16.37 -16.12
N THR A 44 24.43 16.48 -15.02
CA THR A 44 25.71 17.20 -14.96
C THR A 44 26.85 16.31 -15.47
N ASP A 45 27.99 16.93 -15.80
CA ASP A 45 29.19 16.20 -16.23
C ASP A 45 29.71 15.22 -15.15
N GLY A 46 29.44 15.48 -13.88
CA GLY A 46 29.75 14.59 -12.75
C GLY A 46 28.72 13.47 -12.52
N GLY A 47 27.72 13.32 -13.41
CA GLY A 47 26.70 12.27 -13.28
C GLY A 47 25.58 12.56 -12.28
N LEU A 48 25.55 13.76 -11.67
CA LEU A 48 24.42 14.16 -10.82
C LEU A 48 23.19 14.42 -11.69
N VAL A 49 22.09 13.74 -11.38
CA VAL A 49 20.79 13.88 -12.03
C VAL A 49 19.93 14.81 -11.20
N ILE A 50 19.52 15.92 -11.79
CA ILE A 50 18.68 16.95 -11.17
C ILE A 50 17.36 16.99 -11.90
N THR A 51 16.24 16.78 -11.19
CA THR A 51 14.90 16.78 -11.79
C THR A 51 14.02 17.80 -11.06
N PRO A 52 13.96 19.06 -11.51
CA PRO A 52 12.93 20.00 -11.08
C PRO A 52 11.56 19.56 -11.59
N LEU A 53 10.53 19.81 -10.78
CA LEU A 53 9.17 19.39 -11.01
C LEU A 53 8.22 20.52 -10.61
N LEU A 54 7.20 20.74 -11.42
CA LEU A 54 6.02 21.52 -11.07
C LEU A 54 4.80 20.66 -11.36
N ALA A 55 3.91 20.51 -10.39
CA ALA A 55 2.67 19.79 -10.57
C ALA A 55 1.51 20.59 -10.00
N PHE A 56 0.35 20.38 -10.57
CA PHE A 56 -0.89 21.02 -10.19
C PHE A 56 -2.02 20.00 -10.24
N GLN A 57 -2.81 19.93 -9.17
CA GLN A 57 -4.02 19.12 -9.10
C GLN A 57 -5.17 20.03 -8.65
N ALA A 58 -6.33 19.87 -9.26
CA ALA A 58 -7.55 20.57 -8.87
C ALA A 58 -8.72 19.60 -8.89
N ASP A 59 -9.54 19.65 -7.85
CA ASP A 59 -10.72 18.82 -7.69
C ASP A 59 -11.95 19.69 -7.45
N ALA A 60 -13.07 19.28 -8.04
CA ALA A 60 -14.39 19.77 -7.70
C ALA A 60 -15.25 18.59 -7.27
N ASP A 61 -15.72 18.62 -6.03
CA ASP A 61 -16.42 17.52 -5.37
C ASP A 61 -17.85 17.93 -5.03
N TYR A 62 -18.76 17.00 -5.22
CA TYR A 62 -20.14 17.06 -4.76
C TYR A 62 -20.44 15.86 -3.89
N PHE A 63 -21.04 16.09 -2.73
CA PHE A 63 -21.39 15.04 -1.79
C PHE A 63 -22.75 15.34 -1.13
N ASN A 64 -23.68 14.40 -1.22
CA ASN A 64 -24.97 14.43 -0.57
C ASN A 64 -25.14 13.20 0.31
N ALA A 65 -24.79 13.37 1.61
CA ALA A 65 -24.89 12.31 2.59
C ALA A 65 -26.32 12.09 3.06
N SER A 66 -26.64 10.85 3.44
CA SER A 66 -27.87 10.55 4.15
C SER A 66 -27.86 11.19 5.56
N SER A 67 -29.04 11.36 6.15
CA SER A 67 -29.15 11.87 7.52
C SER A 67 -28.44 10.99 8.56
N ALA A 68 -28.43 9.67 8.34
CA ALA A 68 -27.70 8.72 9.17
C ALA A 68 -26.18 8.93 9.10
N SER A 69 -25.67 9.17 7.87
CA SER A 69 -24.27 9.49 7.67
C SER A 69 -23.85 10.80 8.31
N LEU A 70 -24.67 11.84 8.17
CA LEU A 70 -24.42 13.13 8.81
C LEU A 70 -24.36 12.99 10.33
N GLN A 71 -25.29 12.25 10.94
CA GLN A 71 -25.28 11.99 12.38
C GLN A 71 -24.01 11.22 12.82
N ALA A 72 -23.58 10.19 12.06
CA ALA A 72 -22.36 9.46 12.36
C ALA A 72 -21.11 10.33 12.27
N ILE A 73 -21.07 11.27 11.33
CA ILE A 73 -19.99 12.26 11.19
C ILE A 73 -19.97 13.20 12.40
N ASP A 74 -21.13 13.73 12.80
CA ASP A 74 -21.26 14.63 13.94
C ASP A 74 -20.86 13.93 15.25
N ASP A 75 -21.31 12.70 15.46
CA ASP A 75 -20.98 11.89 16.64
C ASP A 75 -19.47 11.62 16.72
N MET A 76 -18.83 11.30 15.57
CA MET A 76 -17.40 11.07 15.52
C MET A 76 -16.62 12.37 15.77
N ALA A 77 -17.02 13.49 15.18
CA ALA A 77 -16.40 14.78 15.38
C ALA A 77 -16.48 15.18 16.87
N ALA A 78 -17.68 15.04 17.48
CA ALA A 78 -17.89 15.33 18.89
C ALA A 78 -17.02 14.45 19.81
N ALA A 79 -16.89 13.16 19.51
CA ALA A 79 -16.01 12.23 20.25
C ALA A 79 -14.54 12.65 20.24
N ARG A 80 -14.11 13.40 19.21
CA ARG A 80 -12.75 13.94 19.06
C ARG A 80 -12.60 15.39 19.49
N GLY A 81 -13.66 16.01 20.01
CA GLY A 81 -13.67 17.44 20.34
C GLY A 81 -13.58 18.36 19.13
N LEU A 82 -13.99 17.88 17.97
CA LEU A 82 -14.02 18.60 16.70
C LEU A 82 -15.45 18.98 16.32
N THR A 83 -15.59 19.94 15.42
CA THR A 83 -16.86 20.28 14.77
C THR A 83 -16.80 19.83 13.33
N ALA A 84 -17.77 19.03 12.88
CA ALA A 84 -17.85 18.63 11.49
C ALA A 84 -18.26 19.81 10.59
N ASP A 85 -17.54 20.02 9.50
CA ASP A 85 -17.89 20.94 8.43
C ASP A 85 -18.30 20.11 7.20
N THR A 86 -19.55 19.69 7.17
CA THR A 86 -20.11 18.86 6.09
C THR A 86 -20.68 19.77 4.99
N ARG A 87 -19.85 20.06 3.98
CA ARG A 87 -20.28 20.79 2.80
C ARG A 87 -20.76 19.83 1.71
N SER A 88 -21.85 20.17 1.05
CA SER A 88 -22.36 19.39 -0.08
C SER A 88 -21.55 19.59 -1.35
N SER A 89 -20.77 20.65 -1.46
CA SER A 89 -19.87 20.89 -2.58
C SER A 89 -18.66 21.69 -2.14
N PHE A 90 -17.52 21.37 -2.68
CA PHE A 90 -16.28 22.12 -2.46
C PHE A 90 -15.35 21.96 -3.67
N ALA A 91 -14.41 22.87 -3.77
CA ALA A 91 -13.30 22.77 -4.71
C ALA A 91 -11.99 22.94 -3.93
N ARG A 92 -10.98 22.22 -4.33
CA ARG A 92 -9.64 22.35 -3.78
C ARG A 92 -8.61 22.30 -4.90
N PHE A 93 -7.44 22.80 -4.60
CA PHE A 93 -6.30 22.66 -5.50
C PHE A 93 -5.03 22.45 -4.69
N MET A 94 -4.08 21.77 -5.30
CA MET A 94 -2.76 21.53 -4.76
C MET A 94 -1.72 21.86 -5.83
N ALA A 95 -0.88 22.85 -5.53
CA ALA A 95 0.30 23.18 -6.35
C ALA A 95 1.52 22.56 -5.67
N THR A 96 2.36 21.87 -6.42
CA THR A 96 3.59 21.25 -5.92
C THR A 96 4.78 21.78 -6.71
N ALA A 97 5.77 22.35 -6.02
CA ALA A 97 7.10 22.56 -6.57
C ALA A 97 8.04 21.50 -5.96
N GLY A 98 8.77 20.80 -6.80
CA GLY A 98 9.63 19.69 -6.39
C GLY A 98 11.02 19.76 -7.00
N LEU A 99 11.97 19.21 -6.28
CA LEU A 99 13.33 18.97 -6.74
C LEU A 99 13.77 17.58 -6.31
N GLU A 100 14.16 16.75 -7.29
CA GLU A 100 14.80 15.47 -7.02
C GLU A 100 16.26 15.53 -7.44
N LEU A 101 17.13 15.01 -6.59
CA LEU A 101 18.57 14.84 -6.81
C LEU A 101 18.91 13.36 -6.68
N ARG A 102 19.54 12.79 -7.70
CA ARG A 102 20.08 11.42 -7.68
C ARG A 102 21.51 11.43 -8.19
N TRP A 103 22.38 10.70 -7.53
CA TRP A 103 23.75 10.59 -7.95
C TRP A 103 24.17 9.12 -8.07
N PRO A 104 23.89 8.46 -9.20
CA PRO A 104 24.27 7.07 -9.43
C PRO A 104 25.79 6.97 -9.66
N VAL A 105 26.51 6.35 -8.73
CA VAL A 105 27.94 6.09 -8.81
C VAL A 105 28.13 4.62 -9.14
N LEU A 106 28.79 4.35 -10.28
CA LEU A 106 29.08 3.00 -10.74
C LEU A 106 30.46 2.56 -10.28
N PHE A 107 30.51 1.42 -9.63
CA PHE A 107 31.74 0.68 -9.29
C PHE A 107 31.79 -0.61 -10.10
N THR A 108 32.89 -0.85 -10.81
CA THR A 108 33.09 -2.07 -11.59
C THR A 108 34.28 -2.85 -11.07
N GLY A 109 34.12 -4.17 -10.98
CA GLY A 109 35.17 -5.11 -10.61
C GLY A 109 35.19 -6.31 -11.54
N PRO A 110 36.17 -7.22 -11.43
CA PRO A 110 36.19 -8.46 -12.22
C PRO A 110 34.91 -9.27 -12.00
N GLY A 111 34.04 -9.30 -13.00
CA GLY A 111 32.78 -10.06 -12.93
C GLY A 111 31.69 -9.45 -12.06
N SER A 112 31.75 -8.17 -11.73
CA SER A 112 30.66 -7.50 -11.02
C SER A 112 30.55 -6.02 -11.35
N SER A 113 29.34 -5.48 -11.23
CA SER A 113 29.06 -4.05 -11.29
C SER A 113 28.09 -3.66 -10.15
N HIS A 114 28.36 -2.53 -9.54
CA HIS A 114 27.61 -2.04 -8.39
C HIS A 114 27.26 -0.57 -8.60
N ILE A 115 26.01 -0.21 -8.42
CA ILE A 115 25.55 1.18 -8.44
C ILE A 115 25.13 1.56 -7.03
N VAL A 116 25.73 2.62 -6.51
CA VAL A 116 25.32 3.27 -5.25
C VAL A 116 24.74 4.61 -5.62
N GLU A 117 23.46 4.85 -5.30
CA GLU A 117 22.72 6.04 -5.69
C GLU A 117 22.15 6.76 -4.46
N PRO A 118 22.86 7.74 -3.88
CA PRO A 118 22.25 8.71 -2.98
C PRO A 118 21.11 9.44 -3.69
N THR A 119 19.96 9.52 -3.02
CA THR A 119 18.74 10.15 -3.54
C THR A 119 18.20 11.12 -2.50
N ALA A 120 17.86 12.32 -2.92
CA ALA A 120 17.19 13.33 -2.10
C ALA A 120 16.07 14.00 -2.90
N GLN A 121 14.95 14.23 -2.24
CA GLN A 121 13.81 14.93 -2.82
C GLN A 121 13.33 16.01 -1.86
N LEU A 122 12.86 17.12 -2.40
CA LEU A 122 12.16 18.17 -1.67
C LEU A 122 10.89 18.54 -2.42
N PHE A 123 9.76 18.49 -1.74
CA PHE A 123 8.47 18.93 -2.26
C PHE A 123 7.93 20.06 -1.38
N VAL A 124 7.58 21.18 -2.01
CA VAL A 124 6.99 22.36 -1.37
C VAL A 124 5.55 22.47 -1.87
N ARG A 125 4.60 22.47 -0.92
CA ARG A 125 3.17 22.48 -1.17
C ARG A 125 2.47 23.39 -0.16
N PRO A 126 1.29 23.97 -0.47
CA PRO A 126 0.40 24.52 0.54
C PRO A 126 -0.02 23.42 1.53
N ASN A 127 -0.59 23.83 2.65
CA ASN A 127 -1.19 22.86 3.56
C ASN A 127 -2.38 22.17 2.88
N GLU A 128 -2.64 20.92 3.26
CA GLU A 128 -3.81 20.19 2.81
C GLU A 128 -5.09 20.95 3.17
N THR A 129 -6.01 21.07 2.22
CA THR A 129 -7.30 21.75 2.41
C THR A 129 -8.29 20.82 3.11
N TYR A 130 -9.10 21.34 4.01
CA TYR A 130 -10.16 20.64 4.75
C TYR A 130 -9.71 19.55 5.74
N VAL A 131 -8.43 19.53 6.10
CA VAL A 131 -7.93 18.61 7.13
C VAL A 131 -8.28 19.12 8.52
N GLY A 132 -8.70 18.24 9.39
CA GLY A 132 -9.12 18.57 10.76
C GLY A 132 -10.59 18.98 10.92
N GLY A 133 -11.28 19.31 9.83
CA GLY A 133 -12.72 19.61 9.82
C GLY A 133 -13.62 18.44 9.44
N LEU A 134 -13.07 17.30 9.13
CA LEU A 134 -13.78 16.09 8.68
C LEU A 134 -14.75 16.33 7.50
N ALA A 135 -14.48 17.36 6.69
CA ALA A 135 -15.39 17.82 5.62
C ALA A 135 -15.35 16.92 4.38
N VAL A 136 -14.26 16.23 4.15
CA VAL A 136 -14.07 15.36 2.97
C VAL A 136 -14.09 13.91 3.43
N PRO A 137 -15.09 13.11 3.00
CA PRO A 137 -15.07 11.68 3.25
C PRO A 137 -13.83 11.06 2.62
N ASN A 138 -13.11 10.22 3.37
CA ASN A 138 -11.98 9.47 2.85
C ASN A 138 -12.43 8.03 2.58
N GLU A 139 -12.68 7.72 1.32
CA GLU A 139 -13.11 6.39 0.87
C GLU A 139 -12.01 5.63 0.12
N ASP A 140 -11.03 6.31 -0.45
CA ASP A 140 -9.96 5.71 -1.27
C ASP A 140 -8.59 5.67 -0.56
N ALA A 141 -8.22 6.68 0.21
CA ALA A 141 -6.98 6.72 0.99
C ALA A 141 -7.15 6.08 2.39
N GLN A 142 -7.65 4.84 2.43
CA GLN A 142 -8.08 4.20 3.67
C GLN A 142 -7.03 3.35 4.35
N SER A 143 -6.08 2.83 3.60
CA SER A 143 -4.96 2.07 4.12
C SER A 143 -3.68 2.65 3.59
N PHE A 144 -2.87 3.15 4.50
CA PHE A 144 -1.59 3.72 4.16
C PHE A 144 -0.47 2.80 4.65
N VAL A 145 0.49 2.53 3.78
CA VAL A 145 1.68 1.77 4.12
C VAL A 145 2.91 2.59 3.77
N PHE A 146 3.61 3.07 4.80
CA PHE A 146 4.91 3.68 4.62
C PHE A 146 6.00 2.62 4.73
N ASP A 147 6.74 2.42 3.65
CA ASP A 147 7.87 1.50 3.54
C ASP A 147 8.93 2.02 2.55
N ALA A 148 9.92 1.21 2.27
CA ALA A 148 10.98 1.57 1.33
C ALA A 148 10.48 1.83 -0.10
N THR A 149 9.36 1.22 -0.51
CA THR A 149 8.82 1.39 -1.87
C THR A 149 8.10 2.72 -2.03
N THR A 150 7.46 3.21 -0.96
CA THR A 150 6.70 4.47 -0.96
C THR A 150 7.51 5.67 -0.50
N LEU A 151 8.75 5.47 -0.02
CA LEU A 151 9.61 6.55 0.49
C LEU A 151 9.75 7.74 -0.48
N PHE A 152 9.96 7.44 -1.76
CA PHE A 152 10.20 8.45 -2.79
C PHE A 152 8.96 8.82 -3.62
N GLU A 153 7.78 8.39 -3.23
CA GLU A 153 6.56 8.85 -3.84
C GLU A 153 6.29 10.32 -3.50
N ARG A 154 5.80 11.07 -4.48
CA ARG A 154 5.49 12.49 -4.32
C ARG A 154 4.33 12.70 -3.36
N ASP A 155 3.25 11.98 -3.56
CA ASP A 155 2.12 11.89 -2.65
C ASP A 155 2.07 10.47 -2.09
N LYS A 156 2.05 10.36 -0.77
CA LYS A 156 2.04 9.06 -0.11
C LYS A 156 0.62 8.56 0.20
N PHE A 157 -0.40 9.41 0.07
CA PHE A 157 -1.78 8.95 0.10
C PHE A 157 -2.13 8.27 -1.23
N SER A 158 -2.92 7.19 -1.15
CA SER A 158 -3.54 6.58 -2.32
C SER A 158 -4.84 7.30 -2.67
N GLY A 159 -5.20 7.31 -3.95
CA GLY A 159 -6.45 7.91 -4.42
C GLY A 159 -6.46 9.43 -4.44
N TYR A 160 -7.63 10.02 -4.25
CA TYR A 160 -7.86 11.45 -4.43
C TYR A 160 -8.53 12.12 -3.21
N ASP A 161 -8.97 11.36 -2.21
CA ASP A 161 -9.67 11.91 -1.05
C ASP A 161 -8.74 12.70 -0.13
N ARG A 162 -7.50 12.25 -0.01
CA ARG A 162 -6.44 12.95 0.70
C ARG A 162 -5.34 13.37 -0.29
N ILE A 163 -4.75 14.52 -0.04
CA ILE A 163 -3.62 15.05 -0.82
C ILE A 163 -2.57 15.53 0.17
N GLU A 164 -1.37 14.99 0.08
CA GLU A 164 -0.29 15.37 0.98
C GLU A 164 0.08 16.84 0.81
N GLY A 165 -0.02 17.61 1.90
CA GLY A 165 0.34 19.02 1.96
C GLY A 165 1.64 19.29 2.73
N GLY A 166 2.00 20.57 2.82
CA GLY A 166 3.20 21.03 3.51
C GLY A 166 4.49 20.79 2.73
N THR A 167 5.63 21.02 3.40
CA THR A 167 6.95 20.84 2.80
C THR A 167 7.59 19.59 3.35
N ARG A 168 7.93 18.65 2.46
CA ARG A 168 8.53 17.36 2.82
C ARG A 168 9.81 17.10 2.05
N ALA A 169 10.83 16.60 2.75
CA ALA A 169 12.05 16.08 2.17
C ALA A 169 12.14 14.57 2.37
N ASN A 170 12.57 13.84 1.34
CA ASN A 170 12.87 12.42 1.42
C ASN A 170 14.36 12.23 1.11
N VAL A 171 15.05 11.42 1.92
CA VAL A 171 16.46 11.10 1.69
C VAL A 171 16.68 9.61 1.82
N GLY A 172 17.57 9.06 1.01
CA GLY A 172 17.91 7.65 1.10
C GLY A 172 19.07 7.27 0.19
N LEU A 173 19.43 6.01 0.31
CA LEU A 173 20.50 5.39 -0.44
C LEU A 173 19.94 4.16 -1.15
N ARG A 174 20.06 4.12 -2.46
CA ARG A 174 19.75 2.95 -3.28
C ARG A 174 21.04 2.24 -3.65
N TYR A 175 20.97 0.94 -3.69
CA TYR A 175 22.05 0.09 -4.15
C TYR A 175 21.50 -0.97 -5.12
N SER A 176 22.22 -1.22 -6.20
CA SER A 176 22.00 -2.35 -7.09
C SER A 176 23.33 -2.97 -7.50
N GLY A 177 23.39 -4.29 -7.46
CA GLY A 177 24.55 -5.07 -7.83
C GLY A 177 24.20 -6.14 -8.87
N SER A 178 25.08 -6.33 -9.84
CA SER A 178 25.00 -7.40 -10.83
C SER A 178 26.32 -8.16 -10.85
N TYR A 179 26.26 -9.48 -10.90
CA TYR A 179 27.42 -10.37 -10.81
C TYR A 179 27.53 -11.25 -12.05
N GLY A 180 28.74 -11.56 -12.45
CA GLY A 180 29.03 -12.34 -13.68
C GLY A 180 28.43 -13.76 -13.68
N ASN A 181 28.05 -14.29 -12.53
CA ASN A 181 27.29 -15.54 -12.40
C ASN A 181 25.77 -15.36 -12.61
N GLY A 182 25.33 -14.13 -12.98
CA GLY A 182 23.93 -13.77 -13.21
C GLY A 182 23.11 -13.46 -11.95
N TRP A 183 23.73 -13.41 -10.78
CA TRP A 183 23.06 -12.93 -9.58
C TRP A 183 22.84 -11.43 -9.64
N THR A 184 21.74 -10.98 -9.03
CA THR A 184 21.48 -9.55 -8.80
C THR A 184 21.14 -9.29 -7.35
N THR A 185 21.52 -8.12 -6.86
CA THR A 185 21.18 -7.66 -5.51
C THR A 185 20.64 -6.24 -5.56
N ASN A 186 19.76 -5.90 -4.67
CA ASN A 186 19.24 -4.54 -4.52
C ASN A 186 19.02 -4.22 -3.03
N ALA A 187 19.19 -2.96 -2.68
CA ALA A 187 18.85 -2.45 -1.37
C ALA A 187 18.40 -0.99 -1.46
N LEU A 188 17.57 -0.59 -0.51
CA LEU A 188 17.17 0.79 -0.28
C LEU A 188 17.06 1.02 1.21
N PHE A 189 17.55 2.15 1.68
CA PHE A 189 17.37 2.62 3.05
C PHE A 189 17.14 4.12 3.04
N GLY A 190 16.23 4.62 3.86
CA GLY A 190 16.02 6.05 3.95
C GLY A 190 14.94 6.47 4.93
N GLN A 191 14.67 7.77 4.93
CA GLN A 191 13.79 8.44 5.87
C GLN A 191 13.14 9.67 5.21
N SER A 192 11.96 10.06 5.69
CA SER A 192 11.22 11.24 5.25
C SER A 192 11.14 12.28 6.36
N TYR A 193 11.15 13.55 6.01
CA TYR A 193 11.15 14.68 6.94
C TYR A 193 10.07 15.68 6.59
N GLN A 194 9.20 16.00 7.53
CA GLN A 194 8.29 17.15 7.44
C GLN A 194 9.08 18.40 7.79
N VAL A 195 9.39 19.23 6.79
CA VAL A 195 10.28 20.40 6.95
C VAL A 195 9.48 21.65 7.30
N GLY A 196 8.24 21.74 6.83
CA GLY A 196 7.38 22.90 7.10
C GLY A 196 5.93 22.68 6.72
N GLY A 197 5.06 23.58 7.19
CA GLY A 197 3.61 23.43 7.02
C GLY A 197 2.99 22.40 7.96
N VAL A 198 1.71 22.12 7.74
CA VAL A 198 0.97 21.13 8.51
C VAL A 198 1.29 19.73 8.00
N ASN A 199 1.59 18.81 8.89
CA ASN A 199 1.81 17.40 8.54
C ASN A 199 0.45 16.71 8.31
N SER A 200 0.14 16.37 7.07
CA SER A 200 -1.11 15.71 6.69
C SER A 200 -1.33 14.37 7.39
N PHE A 201 -0.24 13.64 7.72
CA PHE A 201 -0.34 12.33 8.40
C PHE A 201 -0.60 12.46 9.90
N ALA A 202 -0.40 13.63 10.49
CA ALA A 202 -0.77 13.92 11.87
C ALA A 202 -2.21 14.45 12.02
N GLN A 203 -2.91 14.67 10.90
CA GLN A 203 -4.26 15.23 10.93
C GLN A 203 -5.31 14.11 10.94
N PRO A 204 -6.33 14.21 11.80
CA PRO A 204 -7.40 13.21 11.86
C PRO A 204 -8.28 13.25 10.61
N ASP A 205 -8.78 12.10 10.20
CA ASP A 205 -9.84 11.92 9.22
C ASP A 205 -10.82 10.82 9.66
N PHE A 206 -11.83 10.51 8.87
CA PHE A 206 -12.84 9.51 9.23
C PHE A 206 -12.27 8.09 9.39
N VAL A 207 -11.22 7.76 8.66
CA VAL A 207 -10.60 6.44 8.72
C VAL A 207 -9.29 6.42 9.52
N ASN A 208 -8.85 7.59 9.98
CA ASN A 208 -7.59 7.76 10.71
C ASN A 208 -6.38 7.22 9.94
N ALA A 209 -6.32 7.53 8.64
CA ALA A 209 -5.38 6.93 7.69
C ALA A 209 -3.91 7.19 8.04
N GLY A 210 -3.60 8.35 8.64
CA GLY A 210 -2.24 8.72 9.04
C GLY A 210 -1.78 8.09 10.36
N ALA A 211 -2.67 7.52 11.17
CA ALA A 211 -2.31 7.00 12.48
C ALA A 211 -1.40 5.76 12.37
N ASP A 212 -0.39 5.73 13.20
CA ASP A 212 0.62 4.65 13.22
C ASP A 212 1.28 4.40 11.84
N SER A 213 1.23 5.39 10.95
CA SER A 213 1.84 5.31 9.62
C SER A 213 3.37 5.39 9.66
N GLY A 214 3.93 5.98 10.71
CA GLY A 214 5.36 6.30 10.84
C GLY A 214 5.73 7.61 10.15
N LEU A 215 4.75 8.45 9.79
CA LEU A 215 4.92 9.78 9.19
C LEU A 215 4.30 10.90 10.02
N GLU A 216 3.72 10.59 11.17
CA GLU A 216 2.96 11.52 12.01
C GLU A 216 3.85 12.59 12.67
N THR A 217 5.14 12.30 12.84
CA THR A 217 6.12 13.19 13.44
C THR A 217 6.90 13.96 12.37
N ALA A 218 7.69 14.94 12.81
CA ALA A 218 8.51 15.73 11.90
C ALA A 218 9.59 14.88 11.17
N ARG A 219 9.99 13.77 11.79
CA ARG A 219 10.93 12.81 11.22
C ARG A 219 10.23 11.44 11.17
N SER A 220 10.13 10.85 10.00
CA SER A 220 9.47 9.57 9.84
C SER A 220 10.22 8.42 10.50
N ASP A 221 9.57 7.28 10.63
CA ASP A 221 10.25 6.01 10.82
C ASP A 221 11.32 5.77 9.74
N ASN A 222 12.34 4.99 10.07
CA ASN A 222 13.33 4.54 9.11
C ASN A 222 12.76 3.38 8.29
N VAL A 223 12.97 3.38 6.98
CA VAL A 223 12.53 2.30 6.10
C VAL A 223 13.70 1.70 5.34
N GLY A 224 13.68 0.40 5.19
CA GLY A 224 14.71 -0.33 4.47
C GLY A 224 14.16 -1.53 3.73
N LEU A 225 14.82 -1.88 2.63
CA LEU A 225 14.56 -3.07 1.82
C LEU A 225 15.89 -3.60 1.33
N ALA A 226 16.07 -4.91 1.35
CA ALA A 226 17.18 -5.60 0.69
C ALA A 226 16.67 -6.86 0.02
N GLY A 227 17.22 -7.20 -1.14
CA GLY A 227 16.82 -8.39 -1.87
C GLY A 227 17.91 -8.89 -2.82
N PHE A 228 17.72 -10.12 -3.28
CA PHE A 228 18.55 -10.71 -4.30
C PHE A 228 17.76 -11.67 -5.19
N SER A 229 18.26 -11.91 -6.38
CA SER A 229 17.76 -12.94 -7.28
C SER A 229 18.89 -13.69 -7.96
N THR A 230 18.61 -14.92 -8.35
CA THR A 230 19.56 -15.84 -8.98
C THR A 230 19.07 -16.26 -10.37
N PRO A 231 19.97 -16.62 -11.30
CA PRO A 231 19.58 -17.14 -12.61
C PRO A 231 18.78 -18.44 -12.55
N GLY A 232 18.93 -19.20 -11.44
CA GLY A 232 18.19 -20.44 -11.20
C GLY A 232 16.74 -20.23 -10.77
N GLY A 233 16.22 -18.97 -10.80
CA GLY A 233 14.83 -18.65 -10.48
C GLY A 233 14.53 -18.49 -8.99
N PHE A 234 15.53 -18.50 -8.11
CA PHE A 234 15.34 -18.20 -6.69
C PHE A 234 15.50 -16.70 -6.45
N SER A 235 14.61 -16.13 -5.64
CA SER A 235 14.68 -14.75 -5.18
C SER A 235 14.27 -14.65 -3.70
N ALA A 236 14.86 -13.70 -2.98
CA ALA A 236 14.44 -13.36 -1.64
C ALA A 236 14.58 -11.87 -1.39
N SER A 237 13.69 -11.32 -0.57
CA SER A 237 13.74 -9.94 -0.12
C SER A 237 13.24 -9.81 1.31
N LEU A 238 13.77 -8.81 2.00
CA LEU A 238 13.38 -8.43 3.36
C LEU A 238 13.21 -6.91 3.38
N GLY A 239 12.03 -6.46 3.78
CA GLY A 239 11.73 -5.05 4.02
C GLY A 239 11.34 -4.81 5.47
N GLY A 240 11.58 -3.59 5.97
CA GLY A 240 11.22 -3.23 7.33
C GLY A 240 11.01 -1.73 7.51
N ARG A 241 10.18 -1.41 8.50
CA ARG A 241 9.99 -0.09 9.08
C ARG A 241 10.39 -0.13 10.54
N PHE A 242 11.19 0.83 10.95
CA PHE A 242 11.80 0.89 12.26
C PHE A 242 11.54 2.27 12.87
N ASP A 243 11.10 2.26 14.12
CA ASP A 243 10.88 3.47 14.90
C ASP A 243 12.03 4.47 14.79
N GLU A 244 11.71 5.74 14.64
CA GLU A 244 12.69 6.80 14.39
C GLU A 244 13.71 7.01 15.51
N GLN A 245 13.35 6.69 16.76
CA GLN A 245 14.16 6.95 17.97
C GLN A 245 14.77 5.67 18.52
N THR A 246 13.97 4.62 18.66
CA THR A 246 14.36 3.38 19.34
C THR A 246 14.89 2.32 18.39
N LEU A 247 14.65 2.47 17.08
CA LEU A 247 14.90 1.48 16.03
C LEU A 247 14.12 0.16 16.28
N ALA A 248 13.09 0.18 17.13
CA ALA A 248 12.20 -0.95 17.29
C ALA A 248 11.50 -1.25 15.97
N MET A 249 11.37 -2.53 15.65
CA MET A 249 10.69 -2.98 14.44
C MET A 249 9.18 -2.72 14.56
N ARG A 250 8.64 -1.88 13.69
CA ARG A 250 7.21 -1.56 13.60
C ARG A 250 6.50 -2.44 12.58
N ARG A 251 7.18 -2.77 11.49
CA ARG A 251 6.68 -3.62 10.43
C ARG A 251 7.84 -4.33 9.75
N SER A 252 7.63 -5.58 9.34
CA SER A 252 8.56 -6.26 8.45
C SER A 252 7.82 -7.17 7.47
N GLU A 253 8.39 -7.33 6.29
CA GLU A 253 7.92 -8.26 5.28
C GLU A 253 9.12 -8.99 4.67
N GLY A 254 9.11 -10.31 4.81
CA GLY A 254 10.07 -11.20 4.17
C GLY A 254 9.39 -11.97 3.06
N LYS A 255 10.00 -12.02 1.88
CA LYS A 255 9.53 -12.81 0.73
C LYS A 255 10.64 -13.74 0.28
N ALA A 256 10.28 -14.97 -0.06
CA ALA A 256 11.16 -15.90 -0.75
C ALA A 256 10.35 -16.61 -1.85
N ALA A 257 10.92 -16.73 -3.03
CA ALA A 257 10.25 -17.39 -4.14
C ALA A 257 11.25 -18.19 -4.97
N TYR A 258 10.79 -19.32 -5.46
CA TYR A 258 11.45 -20.08 -6.51
C TYR A 258 10.49 -20.20 -7.69
N SER A 259 10.95 -19.79 -8.86
CA SER A 259 10.19 -19.83 -10.10
C SER A 259 11.00 -20.61 -11.15
N GLY A 260 10.63 -21.86 -11.34
CA GLY A 260 11.26 -22.75 -12.31
C GLY A 260 10.26 -23.75 -12.87
N LEU A 261 10.56 -24.34 -14.01
CA LEU A 261 9.75 -25.42 -14.56
C LEU A 261 10.22 -26.76 -13.97
N PRO A 262 9.29 -27.64 -13.57
CA PRO A 262 7.83 -27.53 -13.64
C PRO A 262 7.15 -26.94 -12.39
N VAL A 263 7.89 -26.41 -11.41
CA VAL A 263 7.37 -26.04 -10.10
C VAL A 263 7.70 -24.58 -9.77
N SER A 264 6.74 -23.85 -9.20
CA SER A 264 7.00 -22.58 -8.51
C SER A 264 6.49 -22.65 -7.07
N VAL A 265 7.23 -22.00 -6.17
CA VAL A 265 6.90 -21.91 -4.75
C VAL A 265 7.19 -20.51 -4.26
N SER A 266 6.32 -19.95 -3.43
CA SER A 266 6.53 -18.68 -2.76
C SER A 266 6.16 -18.75 -1.29
N ALA A 267 6.86 -17.99 -0.47
CA ALA A 267 6.55 -17.77 0.93
C ALA A 267 6.69 -16.28 1.24
N ARG A 268 5.77 -15.77 2.07
CA ARG A 268 5.79 -14.40 2.59
C ARG A 268 5.51 -14.44 4.08
N TYR A 269 6.39 -13.84 4.84
CA TYR A 269 6.18 -13.55 6.25
C TYR A 269 5.87 -12.06 6.41
N THR A 270 4.85 -11.72 7.17
CA THR A 270 4.47 -10.34 7.48
C THR A 270 4.34 -10.18 8.99
N PHE A 271 5.02 -9.18 9.52
CA PHE A 271 4.87 -8.71 10.89
C PHE A 271 4.40 -7.26 10.87
N ILE A 272 3.37 -6.95 11.65
CA ILE A 272 2.89 -5.59 11.92
C ILE A 272 2.69 -5.48 13.42
N GLN A 273 3.40 -4.55 14.06
CA GLN A 273 3.20 -4.24 15.47
C GLN A 273 1.78 -3.71 15.69
N ALA A 274 1.21 -3.98 16.86
CA ALA A 274 -0.07 -3.44 17.27
C ALA A 274 -0.19 -1.94 16.99
N GLN A 275 -1.30 -1.54 16.43
CA GLN A 275 -1.63 -0.16 16.04
C GLN A 275 -2.98 0.22 16.67
N PRO A 276 -3.04 0.46 18.01
CA PRO A 276 -4.29 0.74 18.70
C PRO A 276 -5.00 1.99 18.16
N SER A 277 -4.23 3.01 17.77
CA SER A 277 -4.78 4.23 17.16
C SER A 277 -5.42 4.00 15.81
N TYR A 278 -5.01 2.94 15.11
CA TYR A 278 -5.59 2.50 13.85
C TYR A 278 -6.69 1.43 14.04
N GLY A 279 -6.97 1.03 15.27
CA GLY A 279 -7.98 0.02 15.61
C GLY A 279 -7.47 -1.42 15.51
N VAL A 280 -6.16 -1.64 15.53
CA VAL A 280 -5.51 -2.97 15.56
C VAL A 280 -4.78 -3.11 16.90
N PRO A 281 -5.44 -3.66 17.96
CA PRO A 281 -4.88 -3.66 19.31
C PRO A 281 -3.79 -4.72 19.54
N GLU A 282 -3.65 -5.69 18.65
CA GLU A 282 -2.71 -6.81 18.76
C GLU A 282 -1.73 -6.84 17.60
N ASP A 283 -0.55 -7.40 17.83
CA ASP A 283 0.39 -7.67 16.75
C ASP A 283 -0.23 -8.61 15.70
N LEU A 284 0.18 -8.43 14.46
CA LEU A 284 -0.15 -9.32 13.35
C LEU A 284 1.10 -10.03 12.89
N GLN A 285 1.09 -11.35 12.93
CA GLN A 285 2.12 -12.18 12.35
C GLN A 285 1.50 -13.21 11.42
N GLU A 286 1.81 -13.12 10.14
CA GLU A 286 1.24 -14.02 9.13
C GLU A 286 2.31 -14.65 8.27
N LEU A 287 2.11 -15.92 7.98
CA LEU A 287 2.88 -16.66 6.98
C LEU A 287 1.96 -17.07 5.83
N SER A 288 2.16 -16.46 4.68
CA SER A 288 1.47 -16.84 3.44
C SER A 288 2.41 -17.69 2.58
N PHE A 289 1.87 -18.70 1.92
CA PHE A 289 2.61 -19.53 0.98
C PHE A 289 1.76 -19.84 -0.26
N GLY A 290 2.44 -19.99 -1.37
CA GLY A 290 1.85 -20.38 -2.65
C GLY A 290 2.72 -21.42 -3.34
N ARG A 291 2.08 -22.31 -4.07
CA ARG A 291 2.77 -23.28 -4.92
C ARG A 291 1.99 -23.56 -6.18
N SER A 292 2.69 -23.81 -7.27
CA SER A 292 2.08 -24.36 -8.46
C SER A 292 3.00 -25.39 -9.10
N ALA A 293 2.42 -26.38 -9.76
CA ALA A 293 3.15 -27.41 -10.48
C ALA A 293 2.47 -27.68 -11.82
N ARG A 294 3.26 -27.69 -12.90
CA ARG A 294 2.82 -28.15 -14.21
C ARG A 294 2.94 -29.67 -14.24
N LEU A 295 1.79 -30.33 -14.37
CA LEU A 295 1.72 -31.80 -14.40
C LEU A 295 1.90 -32.36 -15.80
N ALA A 296 1.43 -31.62 -16.81
CA ALA A 296 1.54 -31.93 -18.23
C ALA A 296 1.61 -30.62 -19.02
N GLU A 297 1.72 -30.69 -20.34
CA GLU A 297 1.88 -29.53 -21.20
C GLU A 297 0.80 -28.46 -20.94
N ASN A 298 -0.46 -28.89 -20.77
CA ASN A 298 -1.61 -28.01 -20.60
C ASN A 298 -2.22 -28.04 -19.18
N TRP A 299 -1.73 -28.90 -18.28
CA TRP A 299 -2.30 -29.06 -16.95
C TRP A 299 -1.42 -28.50 -15.85
N ARG A 300 -2.00 -27.69 -14.99
CA ARG A 300 -1.36 -27.11 -13.80
C ARG A 300 -2.23 -27.30 -12.58
N ILE A 301 -1.63 -27.64 -11.49
CA ILE A 301 -2.23 -27.56 -10.14
C ILE A 301 -1.60 -26.43 -9.36
N PHE A 302 -2.36 -25.83 -8.47
CA PHE A 302 -1.87 -24.75 -7.62
C PHE A 302 -2.60 -24.74 -6.28
N GLY A 303 -1.97 -24.14 -5.29
CA GLY A 303 -2.58 -23.94 -3.98
C GLY A 303 -1.84 -22.86 -3.21
N SER A 304 -2.56 -22.25 -2.28
CA SER A 304 -2.04 -21.22 -1.39
C SER A 304 -2.64 -21.37 0.00
N GLY A 305 -1.99 -20.75 0.98
CA GLY A 305 -2.52 -20.68 2.34
C GLY A 305 -1.92 -19.50 3.08
N THR A 306 -2.67 -18.96 4.02
CA THR A 306 -2.23 -17.93 4.96
C THR A 306 -2.52 -18.40 6.37
N TYR A 307 -1.48 -18.44 7.19
CA TYR A 307 -1.52 -18.88 8.58
C TYR A 307 -1.23 -17.71 9.51
N ASP A 308 -2.13 -17.46 10.45
CA ASP A 308 -1.94 -16.50 11.53
C ASP A 308 -1.12 -17.18 12.64
N LEU A 309 0.10 -16.69 12.85
CA LEU A 309 1.04 -17.24 13.82
C LEU A 309 0.70 -16.83 15.26
N GLU A 310 0.01 -15.70 15.47
CA GLU A 310 -0.44 -15.26 16.79
C GLU A 310 -1.64 -16.06 17.26
N LYS A 311 -2.65 -16.19 16.41
CA LYS A 311 -3.90 -16.88 16.73
C LYS A 311 -3.86 -18.39 16.41
N ASN A 312 -2.79 -18.87 15.80
CA ASN A 312 -2.50 -20.28 15.50
C ASN A 312 -3.57 -20.98 14.66
N PHE A 313 -4.00 -20.38 13.55
CA PHE A 313 -4.91 -21.02 12.60
C PHE A 313 -4.75 -20.47 11.17
N PHE A 314 -5.28 -21.23 10.20
CA PHE A 314 -5.36 -20.76 8.81
C PHE A 314 -6.48 -19.74 8.65
N THR A 315 -6.13 -18.52 8.21
CA THR A 315 -7.08 -17.46 7.86
C THR A 315 -7.62 -17.61 6.46
N GLY A 316 -6.87 -18.28 5.58
CA GLY A 316 -7.30 -18.60 4.23
C GLY A 316 -6.45 -19.70 3.63
N ASP A 317 -7.07 -20.58 2.89
CA ASP A 317 -6.38 -21.58 2.08
C ASP A 317 -7.19 -21.94 0.85
N GLY A 318 -6.53 -22.48 -0.14
CA GLY A 318 -7.19 -22.90 -1.35
C GLY A 318 -6.33 -23.78 -2.23
N PHE A 319 -7.04 -24.52 -3.07
CA PHE A 319 -6.47 -25.43 -4.04
C PHE A 319 -7.22 -25.29 -5.37
N GLY A 320 -6.50 -25.44 -6.46
CA GLY A 320 -7.12 -25.40 -7.78
C GLY A 320 -6.31 -26.16 -8.81
N PHE A 321 -6.95 -26.37 -9.94
CA PHE A 321 -6.32 -26.85 -11.14
C PHE A 321 -6.72 -26.00 -12.34
N ALA A 322 -5.85 -25.94 -13.31
CA ALA A 322 -6.06 -25.22 -14.56
C ALA A 322 -5.64 -26.08 -15.74
N TYR A 323 -6.42 -25.96 -16.79
CA TYR A 323 -6.08 -26.43 -18.13
C TYR A 323 -5.97 -25.24 -19.05
N ASP A 324 -4.93 -25.18 -19.90
CA ASP A 324 -4.68 -24.07 -20.81
C ASP A 324 -4.14 -24.62 -22.12
N ASP A 325 -4.85 -24.36 -23.23
CA ASP A 325 -4.40 -24.69 -24.58
C ASP A 325 -4.51 -23.46 -25.51
N GLU A 326 -4.32 -23.68 -26.82
CA GLU A 326 -4.35 -22.59 -27.80
C GLU A 326 -5.76 -21.97 -27.99
N CYS A 327 -6.81 -22.67 -27.63
CA CYS A 327 -8.22 -22.30 -27.90
C CYS A 327 -8.92 -21.77 -26.66
N PHE A 328 -8.74 -22.43 -25.51
CA PHE A 328 -9.43 -22.04 -24.27
C PHE A 328 -8.56 -22.32 -23.04
N SER A 329 -8.88 -21.64 -21.95
CA SER A 329 -8.38 -21.99 -20.63
C SER A 329 -9.57 -22.30 -19.70
N TYR A 330 -9.36 -23.26 -18.80
CA TYR A 330 -10.29 -23.63 -17.77
C TYR A 330 -9.59 -23.62 -16.40
N THR A 331 -10.22 -23.01 -15.42
CA THR A 331 -9.70 -23.01 -14.04
C THR A 331 -10.82 -23.36 -13.08
N MET A 332 -10.54 -24.27 -12.15
CA MET A 332 -11.40 -24.57 -11.01
C MET A 332 -10.64 -24.34 -9.72
N THR A 333 -11.31 -23.69 -8.77
CA THR A 333 -10.74 -23.35 -7.45
C THR A 333 -11.71 -23.76 -6.35
N LEU A 334 -11.13 -24.30 -5.28
CA LEU A 334 -11.77 -24.50 -4.00
C LEU A 334 -11.04 -23.63 -3.00
N SER A 335 -11.72 -22.76 -2.32
CA SER A 335 -11.11 -21.89 -1.31
C SER A 335 -11.94 -21.80 -0.06
N GLN A 336 -11.24 -21.60 1.05
CA GLN A 336 -11.88 -21.27 2.31
C GLN A 336 -11.17 -20.07 2.95
N SER A 337 -11.95 -19.23 3.57
CA SER A 337 -11.46 -18.12 4.38
C SER A 337 -12.11 -18.15 5.75
N ARG A 338 -11.36 -17.78 6.76
CA ARG A 338 -11.83 -17.72 8.13
C ARG A 338 -11.62 -16.31 8.69
N ASN A 339 -12.69 -15.73 9.19
CA ASN A 339 -12.60 -14.44 9.85
C ASN A 339 -11.65 -14.54 11.06
N ARG A 340 -10.73 -13.59 11.19
CA ARG A 340 -9.69 -13.59 12.22
C ARG A 340 -10.27 -13.49 13.64
N ASP A 341 -11.37 -12.76 13.81
CA ASP A 341 -11.96 -12.45 15.11
C ASP A 341 -13.12 -13.39 15.45
N THR A 342 -14.10 -13.56 14.55
CA THR A 342 -15.27 -14.42 14.79
C THR A 342 -14.98 -15.90 14.52
N ARG A 343 -13.91 -16.22 13.79
CA ARG A 343 -13.57 -17.56 13.29
C ARG A 343 -14.62 -18.20 12.37
N GLU A 344 -15.57 -17.40 11.89
CA GLU A 344 -16.53 -17.87 10.90
C GLU A 344 -15.82 -18.32 9.64
N LEU A 345 -16.22 -19.49 9.16
CA LEU A 345 -15.66 -20.14 7.96
C LEU A 345 -16.55 -19.85 6.76
N THR A 346 -15.98 -19.26 5.73
CA THR A 346 -16.60 -19.12 4.42
C THR A 346 -15.90 -20.04 3.44
N GLN A 347 -16.66 -20.86 2.72
CA GLN A 347 -16.15 -21.73 1.66
C GLN A 347 -16.70 -21.29 0.32
N SER A 348 -15.88 -21.37 -0.71
CA SER A 348 -16.29 -21.01 -2.07
C SER A 348 -15.70 -21.96 -3.10
N ILE A 349 -16.48 -22.19 -4.14
CA ILE A 349 -16.09 -22.92 -5.34
C ILE A 349 -16.16 -21.92 -6.48
N GLY A 350 -15.09 -21.77 -7.21
CA GLY A 350 -15.01 -20.92 -8.39
C GLY A 350 -14.65 -21.73 -9.61
N PHE A 351 -15.20 -21.34 -10.74
CA PHE A 351 -14.76 -21.83 -12.04
C PHE A 351 -14.69 -20.66 -13.03
N ASN A 352 -13.75 -20.74 -13.93
CA ASN A 352 -13.59 -19.79 -15.02
C ASN A 352 -13.28 -20.57 -16.30
N ILE A 353 -13.93 -20.19 -17.39
CA ILE A 353 -13.63 -20.66 -18.73
C ILE A 353 -13.39 -19.43 -19.59
N SER A 354 -12.23 -19.34 -20.20
CA SER A 354 -11.85 -18.27 -21.11
C SER A 354 -11.65 -18.87 -22.50
N PHE A 355 -12.34 -18.33 -23.48
CA PHE A 355 -12.12 -18.63 -24.89
C PHE A 355 -11.34 -17.48 -25.50
N ARG A 356 -10.14 -17.74 -26.03
CA ARG A 356 -9.22 -16.70 -26.51
C ARG A 356 -9.82 -15.78 -27.58
N THR A 357 -10.85 -16.25 -28.28
CA THR A 357 -11.52 -15.49 -29.35
C THR A 357 -12.87 -14.91 -28.96
N LEU A 358 -13.48 -15.34 -27.85
CA LEU A 358 -14.85 -14.98 -27.46
C LEU A 358 -14.95 -14.24 -26.13
N GLY A 359 -13.94 -14.35 -25.25
CA GLY A 359 -13.91 -13.73 -23.93
C GLY A 359 -14.05 -14.71 -22.76
N ASP A 360 -14.17 -14.16 -21.57
CA ASP A 360 -14.14 -14.88 -20.29
C ASP A 360 -15.56 -15.15 -19.78
N PHE A 361 -15.80 -16.36 -19.27
CA PHE A 361 -17.05 -16.80 -18.69
C PHE A 361 -16.80 -17.49 -17.35
N GLY A 362 -17.53 -17.09 -16.32
CA GLY A 362 -17.44 -17.70 -15.00
C GLY A 362 -17.50 -16.70 -13.86
N SER A 363 -17.49 -17.21 -12.66
CA SER A 363 -17.33 -16.41 -11.45
C SER A 363 -16.03 -16.80 -10.75
N THR A 364 -15.17 -15.85 -10.47
CA THR A 364 -14.02 -16.03 -9.59
C THR A 364 -14.35 -15.43 -8.22
N THR A 365 -14.72 -16.27 -7.28
CA THR A 365 -14.78 -15.89 -5.87
C THR A 365 -13.47 -16.31 -5.21
N GLY A 366 -12.52 -15.38 -5.11
CA GLY A 366 -11.20 -15.58 -4.47
C GLY A 366 -10.06 -15.36 -5.45
N SER A 367 -9.29 -14.31 -5.23
CA SER A 367 -8.02 -14.09 -5.94
C SER A 367 -6.94 -14.94 -5.28
N PHE A 368 -6.52 -16.01 -5.95
CA PHE A 368 -5.23 -16.59 -5.64
C PHE A 368 -4.16 -15.68 -6.23
N ALA A 369 -3.20 -15.25 -5.40
CA ALA A 369 -2.06 -14.48 -5.88
C ALA A 369 -1.38 -15.24 -7.03
N GLN A 370 -1.26 -14.58 -8.17
CA GLN A 370 -0.49 -15.05 -9.32
C GLN A 370 1.01 -14.89 -9.08
#